data_ba04faa82485bfde29b65bbbfb893d83
#
_entry.id   ba04faa82485bfde29b65bbbfb893d83
#
_cell.length_a   1.000
_cell.length_b   1.000
_cell.length_c   1.000
_cell.angle_alpha   90.00
_cell.angle_beta   90.00
_cell.angle_gamma   90.00
#
_symmetry.space_group_name_H-M   'P 1'
#
loop_
_entity.id
_entity.type
_entity.pdbx_description
1 polymer ?
#
loop_
_entity_poly.entity_id
_entity_poly.type
_entity_poly.pdbx_seq_one_letter_code
_entity_poly.pdbx_strand_id
1 'polypeptide(L)'
;MAATTASSLQTFDIIILGATGFTGKHVLKQALKFFNNNKNNNLNFNSIAIAGRNQSKLTQTLNWATRPDPPPSIPILIADTTDPTSLRSLCLKTRLILNCVGPFRRHGEPVVAACVETGCDYLDITGESEFMDRVEIGYHEKSVKNGSLIVSACGFDSVPAEIGLLFHLKQWVGGCLPYRVEAFLSAESEKKMVGNFGTFESAVLAVADLKEMRLRRDAQVIKRAKPVV
;
A
#
# COMPACT_ATOMS: atom_id res chain seq x y z
N MET A 1 -22.03 -21.31 -5.72
CA MET A 1 -22.17 -21.41 -4.25
C MET A 1 -20.81 -21.77 -3.66
N ALA A 2 -20.02 -20.79 -3.22
CA ALA A 2 -18.85 -20.98 -2.33
C ALA A 2 -18.21 -19.60 -2.01
N ALA A 3 -18.95 -18.74 -1.32
CA ALA A 3 -18.42 -17.43 -0.90
C ALA A 3 -18.68 -17.12 0.58
N THR A 4 -18.84 -18.15 1.43
CA THR A 4 -19.33 -17.92 2.79
C THR A 4 -18.41 -18.41 3.91
N THR A 5 -17.14 -18.77 3.65
CA THR A 5 -16.28 -19.35 4.70
C THR A 5 -15.06 -18.54 5.10
N ALA A 6 -14.74 -17.42 4.44
CA ALA A 6 -13.56 -16.61 4.79
C ALA A 6 -13.77 -15.62 5.95
N SER A 7 -15.01 -15.27 6.25
CA SER A 7 -15.35 -14.20 7.23
C SER A 7 -15.11 -14.58 8.71
N SER A 8 -15.00 -15.84 9.08
CA SER A 8 -14.87 -16.27 10.48
C SER A 8 -13.43 -16.36 11.01
N LEU A 9 -12.43 -16.25 10.15
CA LEU A 9 -11.00 -16.35 10.51
C LEU A 9 -10.28 -15.00 10.58
N GLN A 10 -10.88 -13.93 10.03
CA GLN A 10 -10.28 -12.60 9.99
C GLN A 10 -10.41 -11.92 11.35
N THR A 11 -9.29 -11.83 12.05
CA THR A 11 -9.20 -11.25 13.41
C THR A 11 -8.93 -9.75 13.36
N PHE A 12 -8.33 -9.26 12.26
CA PHE A 12 -7.93 -7.86 12.11
C PHE A 12 -8.56 -7.24 10.86
N ASP A 13 -8.91 -5.97 10.96
CA ASP A 13 -9.33 -5.20 9.79
C ASP A 13 -8.12 -4.83 8.94
N ILE A 14 -7.02 -4.41 9.57
CA ILE A 14 -5.79 -3.99 8.88
C ILE A 14 -4.57 -4.58 9.59
N ILE A 15 -3.63 -5.11 8.79
CA ILE A 15 -2.27 -5.40 9.24
C ILE A 15 -1.29 -4.51 8.49
N ILE A 16 -0.47 -3.74 9.22
CA ILE A 16 0.64 -2.96 8.66
C ILE A 16 1.87 -3.86 8.60
N LEU A 17 2.21 -4.33 7.40
CA LEU A 17 3.40 -5.14 7.14
C LEU A 17 4.61 -4.23 6.87
N GLY A 18 5.74 -4.48 7.55
CA GLY A 18 6.93 -3.64 7.43
C GLY A 18 6.92 -2.40 8.32
N ALA A 19 6.18 -2.45 9.43
CA ALA A 19 6.05 -1.34 10.38
C ALA A 19 7.38 -0.83 10.96
N THR A 20 8.46 -1.61 10.90
CA THR A 20 9.80 -1.21 11.38
C THR A 20 10.60 -0.36 10.38
N GLY A 21 10.17 -0.29 9.13
CA GLY A 21 10.78 0.53 8.08
C GLY A 21 10.58 2.02 8.32
N PHE A 22 11.34 2.85 7.58
CA PHE A 22 11.23 4.30 7.72
C PHE A 22 9.79 4.79 7.54
N THR A 23 9.16 4.46 6.42
CA THR A 23 7.78 4.87 6.16
C THR A 23 6.79 4.12 7.05
N GLY A 24 6.98 2.80 7.22
CA GLY A 24 6.07 1.95 8.00
C GLY A 24 5.87 2.43 9.44
N LYS A 25 6.94 2.92 10.11
CA LYS A 25 6.81 3.47 11.47
C LYS A 25 5.96 4.75 11.52
N HIS A 26 6.03 5.59 10.48
CA HIS A 26 5.22 6.79 10.39
C HIS A 26 3.77 6.47 10.03
N VAL A 27 3.54 5.49 9.15
CA VAL A 27 2.21 4.94 8.86
C VAL A 27 1.56 4.41 10.14
N LEU A 28 2.29 3.60 10.92
CA LEU A 28 1.81 3.13 12.23
C LEU A 28 1.42 4.30 13.14
N LYS A 29 2.30 5.30 13.28
CA LYS A 29 2.04 6.46 14.15
C LYS A 29 0.78 7.22 13.74
N GLN A 30 0.54 7.41 12.44
CA GLN A 30 -0.67 8.07 11.95
C GLN A 30 -1.91 7.18 12.09
N ALA A 31 -1.79 5.89 11.82
CA ALA A 31 -2.87 4.94 12.02
C ALA A 31 -3.36 4.95 13.48
N LEU A 32 -2.44 4.92 14.46
CA LEU A 32 -2.78 4.99 15.87
C LEU A 32 -3.52 6.27 16.26
N LYS A 33 -3.10 7.41 15.73
CA LYS A 33 -3.80 8.69 15.93
C LYS A 33 -5.20 8.64 15.32
N PHE A 34 -5.32 8.10 14.11
CA PHE A 34 -6.60 7.99 13.43
C PHE A 34 -7.57 7.10 14.21
N PHE A 35 -7.15 5.92 14.66
CA PHE A 35 -7.97 5.01 15.45
C PHE A 35 -8.37 5.61 16.79
N ASN A 36 -7.47 6.32 17.49
CA ASN A 36 -7.79 6.97 18.75
C ASN A 36 -8.82 8.09 18.60
N ASN A 37 -8.71 8.88 17.54
CA ASN A 37 -9.61 10.01 17.30
C ASN A 37 -10.99 9.58 16.78
N ASN A 38 -11.09 8.39 16.19
CA ASN A 38 -12.30 7.93 15.50
C ASN A 38 -13.04 6.79 16.23
N LYS A 39 -12.79 6.57 17.52
CA LYS A 39 -13.47 5.53 18.31
C LYS A 39 -15.01 5.63 18.31
N ASN A 40 -15.55 6.81 18.00
CA ASN A 40 -17.00 7.07 17.97
C ASN A 40 -17.56 7.22 16.55
N ASN A 41 -16.77 7.08 15.52
CA ASN A 41 -17.22 7.18 14.14
C ASN A 41 -17.64 5.81 13.62
N ASN A 42 -18.71 5.77 12.80
CA ASN A 42 -19.25 4.57 12.14
C ASN A 42 -18.29 3.96 11.08
N LEU A 43 -16.97 4.11 11.25
CA LEU A 43 -15.98 3.45 10.43
C LEU A 43 -15.85 2.01 10.91
N ASN A 44 -16.14 1.07 10.02
CA ASN A 44 -16.08 -0.38 10.27
C ASN A 44 -14.64 -0.94 10.43
N PHE A 45 -13.68 -0.12 10.95
CA PHE A 45 -12.30 -0.51 11.20
C PHE A 45 -12.01 -0.38 12.70
N ASN A 46 -12.03 -1.48 13.41
CA ASN A 46 -11.89 -1.51 14.86
C ASN A 46 -10.64 -2.22 15.37
N SER A 47 -9.93 -2.94 14.48
CA SER A 47 -8.80 -3.75 14.88
C SER A 47 -7.61 -3.62 13.91
N ILE A 48 -6.44 -3.33 14.50
CA ILE A 48 -5.17 -3.17 13.79
C ILE A 48 -4.10 -4.08 14.40
N ALA A 49 -3.24 -4.64 13.57
CA ALA A 49 -2.03 -5.31 13.99
C ALA A 49 -0.81 -4.83 13.19
N ILE A 50 0.39 -5.10 13.66
CA ILE A 50 1.63 -4.83 12.95
C ILE A 50 2.38 -6.12 12.67
N ALA A 51 3.08 -6.16 11.53
CA ALA A 51 3.80 -7.34 11.13
C ALA A 51 5.20 -7.03 10.57
N GLY A 52 6.10 -8.00 10.72
CA GLY A 52 7.46 -7.96 10.20
C GLY A 52 8.30 -9.09 10.75
N ARG A 53 9.59 -9.15 10.38
CA ARG A 53 10.50 -10.27 10.69
C ARG A 53 11.04 -10.29 12.12
N ASN A 54 11.10 -9.14 12.80
CA ASN A 54 11.79 -9.01 14.06
C ASN A 54 10.88 -8.41 15.13
N GLN A 55 10.47 -9.27 16.06
CA GLN A 55 9.57 -8.90 17.16
C GLN A 55 10.11 -7.77 18.04
N SER A 56 11.39 -7.81 18.39
CA SER A 56 12.01 -6.77 19.24
C SER A 56 11.95 -5.40 18.56
N LYS A 57 12.29 -5.32 17.26
CA LYS A 57 12.19 -4.07 16.51
C LYS A 57 10.75 -3.59 16.38
N LEU A 58 9.79 -4.49 16.20
CA LEU A 58 8.36 -4.14 16.15
C LEU A 58 7.90 -3.55 17.48
N THR A 59 8.27 -4.16 18.60
CA THR A 59 7.98 -3.63 19.95
C THR A 59 8.60 -2.24 20.17
N GLN A 60 9.86 -2.05 19.76
CA GLN A 60 10.52 -0.74 19.84
C GLN A 60 9.81 0.30 18.99
N THR A 61 9.37 -0.09 17.78
CA THR A 61 8.63 0.81 16.88
C THR A 61 7.27 1.20 17.45
N LEU A 62 6.55 0.26 18.05
CA LEU A 62 5.28 0.53 18.71
C LEU A 62 5.47 1.52 19.87
N ASN A 63 6.45 1.30 20.73
CA ASN A 63 6.80 2.21 21.83
C ASN A 63 7.19 3.61 21.32
N TRP A 64 7.88 3.69 20.19
CA TRP A 64 8.22 4.99 19.58
C TRP A 64 6.98 5.70 19.02
N ALA A 65 6.08 4.97 18.36
CA ALA A 65 4.90 5.54 17.70
C ALA A 65 3.88 6.10 18.71
N THR A 66 3.84 5.57 19.92
CA THR A 66 2.87 5.92 20.96
C THR A 66 3.33 6.99 21.94
N ARG A 67 4.63 7.33 21.96
CA ARG A 67 5.16 8.35 22.89
C ARG A 67 4.40 9.68 22.80
N PRO A 68 4.17 10.34 23.98
CA PRO A 68 4.62 9.99 25.34
C PRO A 68 3.77 8.93 26.05
N ASP A 69 2.63 8.53 25.50
CA ASP A 69 1.69 7.61 26.13
C ASP A 69 2.19 6.16 26.11
N PRO A 70 1.71 5.32 27.03
CA PRO A 70 2.02 3.89 26.99
C PRO A 70 1.45 3.26 25.72
N PRO A 71 2.12 2.25 25.14
CA PRO A 71 1.65 1.61 23.92
C PRO A 71 0.30 0.92 24.16
N PRO A 72 -0.68 1.12 23.26
CA PRO A 72 -1.90 0.33 23.29
C PRO A 72 -1.57 -1.15 23.04
N SER A 73 -2.46 -2.04 23.46
CA SER A 73 -2.33 -3.47 23.21
C SER A 73 -2.57 -3.78 21.72
N ILE A 74 -1.54 -3.55 20.90
CA ILE A 74 -1.57 -3.89 19.47
C ILE A 74 -0.83 -5.18 19.24
N PRO A 75 -1.48 -6.18 18.63
CA PRO A 75 -0.85 -7.45 18.30
C PRO A 75 0.33 -7.30 17.37
N ILE A 76 1.41 -8.02 17.67
CA ILE A 76 2.61 -8.11 16.86
C ILE A 76 2.66 -9.50 16.22
N LEU A 77 2.71 -9.55 14.91
CA LEU A 77 2.75 -10.76 14.12
C LEU A 77 4.10 -10.91 13.43
N ILE A 78 4.62 -12.13 13.39
CA ILE A 78 5.87 -12.41 12.70
C ILE A 78 5.56 -12.92 11.30
N ALA A 79 6.13 -12.23 10.29
CA ALA A 79 6.03 -12.61 8.90
C ALA A 79 7.28 -12.20 8.12
N ASP A 80 7.68 -13.01 7.16
CA ASP A 80 8.80 -12.76 6.26
C ASP A 80 8.30 -12.77 4.81
N THR A 81 8.63 -11.73 4.03
CA THR A 81 8.27 -11.63 2.61
C THR A 81 8.95 -12.70 1.74
N THR A 82 9.95 -13.40 2.25
CA THR A 82 10.61 -14.52 1.58
C THR A 82 9.99 -15.88 1.93
N ASP A 83 9.04 -15.92 2.86
CA ASP A 83 8.34 -17.15 3.27
C ASP A 83 6.85 -17.07 2.88
N PRO A 84 6.43 -17.72 1.79
CA PRO A 84 5.05 -17.74 1.33
C PRO A 84 4.07 -18.29 2.36
N THR A 85 4.50 -19.24 3.21
CA THR A 85 3.64 -19.84 4.24
C THR A 85 3.32 -18.83 5.33
N SER A 86 4.32 -18.06 5.76
CA SER A 86 4.11 -17.00 6.76
C SER A 86 3.21 -15.89 6.22
N LEU A 87 3.39 -15.49 4.95
CA LEU A 87 2.54 -14.49 4.30
C LEU A 87 1.10 -14.96 4.16
N ARG A 88 0.88 -16.20 3.71
CA ARG A 88 -0.47 -16.78 3.63
C ARG A 88 -1.15 -16.82 5.00
N SER A 89 -0.43 -17.25 6.04
CA SER A 89 -0.94 -17.26 7.42
C SER A 89 -1.29 -15.85 7.91
N LEU A 90 -0.53 -14.83 7.49
CA LEU A 90 -0.79 -13.43 7.82
C LEU A 90 -2.06 -12.93 7.14
N CYS A 91 -2.19 -13.16 5.83
CA CYS A 91 -3.33 -12.71 5.01
C CYS A 91 -4.66 -13.32 5.47
N LEU A 92 -4.66 -14.58 5.90
CA LEU A 92 -5.86 -15.23 6.45
C LEU A 92 -6.40 -14.59 7.74
N LYS A 93 -5.58 -13.80 8.45
CA LYS A 93 -5.95 -13.15 9.72
C LYS A 93 -6.52 -11.74 9.55
N THR A 94 -6.52 -11.19 8.35
CA THR A 94 -6.92 -9.80 8.13
C THR A 94 -7.75 -9.63 6.87
N ARG A 95 -8.53 -8.55 6.84
CA ARG A 95 -9.22 -8.10 5.63
C ARG A 95 -8.29 -7.39 4.67
N LEU A 96 -7.31 -6.63 5.21
CA LEU A 96 -6.44 -5.77 4.44
C LEU A 96 -4.99 -5.86 4.92
N ILE A 97 -4.06 -6.06 4.00
CA ILE A 97 -2.63 -5.83 4.21
C ILE A 97 -2.26 -4.44 3.68
N LEU A 98 -1.73 -3.57 4.55
CA LEU A 98 -1.04 -2.35 4.16
C LEU A 98 0.46 -2.63 4.14
N ASN A 99 1.01 -2.82 2.94
CA ASN A 99 2.41 -3.21 2.75
C ASN A 99 3.34 -1.98 2.66
N CYS A 100 4.26 -1.89 3.63
CA CYS A 100 5.32 -0.88 3.69
C CYS A 100 6.73 -1.48 3.49
N VAL A 101 6.83 -2.71 2.97
CA VAL A 101 8.11 -3.38 2.75
C VAL A 101 8.63 -3.08 1.34
N GLY A 102 9.53 -2.12 1.25
CA GLY A 102 10.29 -1.83 0.02
C GLY A 102 11.71 -2.41 0.04
N PRO A 103 12.41 -2.44 -1.09
CA PRO A 103 11.94 -2.15 -2.46
C PRO A 103 10.85 -3.12 -2.92
N PHE A 104 9.76 -2.59 -3.47
CA PHE A 104 8.57 -3.39 -3.82
C PHE A 104 8.84 -4.38 -4.96
N ARG A 105 9.71 -4.01 -5.89
CA ARG A 105 10.21 -4.90 -6.95
C ARG A 105 10.75 -6.23 -6.42
N ARG A 106 11.38 -6.20 -5.23
CA ARG A 106 12.01 -7.39 -4.62
C ARG A 106 11.10 -8.11 -3.63
N HIS A 107 10.28 -7.34 -2.90
CA HIS A 107 9.55 -7.85 -1.75
C HIS A 107 8.03 -7.73 -1.87
N GLY A 108 7.52 -6.98 -2.84
CA GLY A 108 6.08 -6.70 -2.97
C GLY A 108 5.29 -7.86 -3.56
N GLU A 109 5.79 -8.47 -4.63
CA GLU A 109 5.07 -9.50 -5.38
C GLU A 109 4.66 -10.73 -4.55
N PRO A 110 5.50 -11.30 -3.67
CA PRO A 110 5.08 -12.41 -2.81
C PRO A 110 3.91 -12.05 -1.88
N VAL A 111 3.85 -10.78 -1.42
CA VAL A 111 2.74 -10.30 -0.59
C VAL A 111 1.46 -10.20 -1.40
N VAL A 112 1.53 -9.62 -2.61
CA VAL A 112 0.39 -9.56 -3.54
C VAL A 112 -0.13 -10.97 -3.85
N ALA A 113 0.77 -11.91 -4.16
CA ALA A 113 0.41 -13.29 -4.45
C ALA A 113 -0.38 -13.93 -3.28
N ALA A 114 0.12 -13.77 -2.05
CA ALA A 114 -0.55 -14.29 -0.86
C ALA A 114 -1.92 -13.63 -0.62
N CYS A 115 -2.04 -12.32 -0.84
CA CYS A 115 -3.31 -11.61 -0.73
C CYS A 115 -4.34 -12.12 -1.75
N VAL A 116 -3.94 -12.20 -3.01
CA VAL A 116 -4.80 -12.71 -4.09
C VAL A 116 -5.23 -14.17 -3.83
N GLU A 117 -4.32 -15.01 -3.36
CA GLU A 117 -4.61 -16.42 -3.07
C GLU A 117 -5.62 -16.59 -1.95
N THR A 118 -5.59 -15.73 -0.94
CA THR A 118 -6.43 -15.82 0.26
C THR A 118 -7.71 -15.00 0.20
N GLY A 119 -7.90 -14.17 -0.83
CA GLY A 119 -9.02 -13.22 -0.90
C GLY A 119 -8.84 -12.00 0.02
N CYS A 120 -7.62 -11.72 0.48
CA CYS A 120 -7.28 -10.56 1.28
C CYS A 120 -7.06 -9.34 0.40
N ASP A 121 -7.49 -8.16 0.85
CA ASP A 121 -7.21 -6.89 0.17
C ASP A 121 -5.74 -6.46 0.39
N TYR A 122 -5.22 -5.70 -0.57
CA TYR A 122 -3.83 -5.23 -0.55
C TYR A 122 -3.74 -3.76 -0.91
N LEU A 123 -3.02 -2.99 -0.09
CA LEU A 123 -2.58 -1.64 -0.41
C LEU A 123 -1.07 -1.53 -0.21
N ASP A 124 -0.39 -0.73 -1.03
CA ASP A 124 1.01 -0.38 -0.82
C ASP A 124 1.30 1.11 -1.07
N ILE A 125 2.53 1.48 -0.82
CA ILE A 125 3.03 2.84 -0.99
C ILE A 125 4.15 2.92 -2.04
N THR A 126 4.14 2.02 -3.02
CA THR A 126 5.17 1.96 -4.06
C THR A 126 5.18 3.21 -4.94
N GLY A 127 6.37 3.62 -5.40
CA GLY A 127 6.58 4.52 -6.53
C GLY A 127 7.21 3.80 -7.73
N GLU A 128 7.30 2.46 -7.69
CA GLU A 128 8.00 1.64 -8.68
C GLU A 128 7.04 1.20 -9.79
N SER A 129 6.99 1.94 -10.89
CA SER A 129 6.05 1.69 -12.01
C SER A 129 6.16 0.30 -12.61
N GLU A 130 7.37 -0.27 -12.66
CA GLU A 130 7.61 -1.63 -13.15
C GLU A 130 6.90 -2.67 -12.27
N PHE A 131 6.96 -2.48 -10.95
CA PHE A 131 6.25 -3.35 -10.01
C PHE A 131 4.73 -3.25 -10.20
N MET A 132 4.19 -2.02 -10.36
CA MET A 132 2.77 -1.81 -10.60
C MET A 132 2.28 -2.51 -11.88
N ASP A 133 3.01 -2.34 -12.99
CA ASP A 133 2.69 -2.98 -14.27
C ASP A 133 2.72 -4.52 -14.13
N ARG A 134 3.70 -5.06 -13.41
CA ARG A 134 3.83 -6.51 -13.19
C ARG A 134 2.69 -7.07 -12.33
N VAL A 135 2.29 -6.35 -11.30
CA VAL A 135 1.14 -6.73 -10.45
C VAL A 135 -0.15 -6.70 -11.26
N GLU A 136 -0.40 -5.66 -12.04
CA GLU A 136 -1.60 -5.55 -12.86
C GLU A 136 -1.70 -6.72 -13.85
N ILE A 137 -0.61 -7.00 -14.58
CA ILE A 137 -0.60 -8.07 -15.59
C ILE A 137 -0.74 -9.47 -14.95
N GLY A 138 0.01 -9.71 -13.88
CA GLY A 138 0.10 -11.05 -13.29
C GLY A 138 -1.07 -11.45 -12.42
N TYR A 139 -1.76 -10.46 -11.83
CA TYR A 139 -2.70 -10.72 -10.74
C TYR A 139 -4.12 -10.17 -10.95
N HIS A 140 -4.37 -9.30 -11.94
CA HIS A 140 -5.68 -8.70 -12.14
C HIS A 140 -6.82 -9.75 -12.25
N GLU A 141 -6.72 -10.67 -13.19
CA GLU A 141 -7.77 -11.68 -13.39
C GLU A 141 -7.98 -12.57 -12.16
N LYS A 142 -6.86 -12.93 -11.50
CA LYS A 142 -6.92 -13.76 -10.30
C LYS A 142 -7.54 -13.02 -9.11
N SER A 143 -7.22 -11.72 -8.95
CA SER A 143 -7.77 -10.90 -7.88
C SER A 143 -9.28 -10.71 -8.05
N VAL A 144 -9.75 -10.43 -9.27
CA VAL A 144 -11.18 -10.35 -9.60
C VAL A 144 -11.89 -11.68 -9.27
N LYS A 145 -11.31 -12.80 -9.70
CA LYS A 145 -11.87 -14.13 -9.43
C LYS A 145 -11.97 -14.45 -7.94
N ASN A 146 -10.98 -14.06 -7.15
CA ASN A 146 -10.90 -14.37 -5.73
C ASN A 146 -11.50 -13.28 -4.83
N GLY A 147 -11.95 -12.16 -5.40
CA GLY A 147 -12.59 -11.07 -4.69
C GLY A 147 -11.62 -10.18 -3.89
N SER A 148 -10.30 -10.18 -4.23
CA SER A 148 -9.31 -9.32 -3.61
C SER A 148 -9.24 -7.98 -4.31
N LEU A 149 -9.21 -6.88 -3.56
CA LEU A 149 -8.90 -5.55 -4.06
C LEU A 149 -7.39 -5.31 -3.94
N ILE A 150 -6.72 -5.10 -5.07
CA ILE A 150 -5.28 -4.83 -5.11
C ILE A 150 -5.06 -3.40 -5.61
N VAL A 151 -4.55 -2.52 -4.75
CA VAL A 151 -4.27 -1.11 -5.09
C VAL A 151 -2.84 -0.76 -4.71
N SER A 152 -2.03 -0.49 -5.71
CA SER A 152 -0.66 0.00 -5.53
C SER A 152 -0.59 1.52 -5.45
N ALA A 153 0.52 2.06 -4.99
CA ALA A 153 0.84 3.48 -4.98
C ALA A 153 -0.12 4.36 -4.16
N CYS A 154 -0.54 3.89 -2.99
CA CYS A 154 -1.43 4.65 -2.07
C CYS A 154 -0.66 5.67 -1.21
N GLY A 155 0.48 6.16 -1.69
CA GLY A 155 1.32 7.14 -1.01
C GLY A 155 1.12 8.58 -1.49
N PHE A 156 1.89 9.49 -0.87
CA PHE A 156 1.82 10.94 -1.15
C PHE A 156 2.16 11.28 -2.61
N ASP A 157 3.10 10.59 -3.24
CA ASP A 157 3.49 10.87 -4.63
C ASP A 157 2.34 10.65 -5.63
N SER A 158 1.39 9.78 -5.31
CA SER A 158 0.34 9.36 -6.23
C SER A 158 -1.04 9.88 -5.84
N VAL A 159 -1.47 9.66 -4.59
CA VAL A 159 -2.85 9.96 -4.17
C VAL A 159 -3.21 11.44 -4.29
N PRO A 160 -2.42 12.42 -3.82
CA PRO A 160 -2.74 13.84 -3.99
C PRO A 160 -2.81 14.26 -5.45
N ALA A 161 -1.92 13.76 -6.30
CA ALA A 161 -1.91 14.10 -7.72
C ALA A 161 -3.15 13.54 -8.45
N GLU A 162 -3.48 12.27 -8.21
CA GLU A 162 -4.62 11.60 -8.84
C GLU A 162 -5.96 12.16 -8.38
N ILE A 163 -6.15 12.30 -7.07
CA ILE A 163 -7.39 12.86 -6.50
C ILE A 163 -7.50 14.35 -6.83
N GLY A 164 -6.38 15.08 -6.84
CA GLY A 164 -6.33 16.49 -7.25
C GLY A 164 -6.77 16.67 -8.71
N LEU A 165 -6.32 15.80 -9.62
CA LEU A 165 -6.78 15.78 -11.00
C LEU A 165 -8.28 15.52 -11.09
N LEU A 166 -8.78 14.48 -10.43
CA LEU A 166 -10.21 14.14 -10.40
C LEU A 166 -11.05 15.28 -9.83
N PHE A 167 -10.58 15.90 -8.75
CA PHE A 167 -11.25 17.07 -8.16
C PHE A 167 -11.30 18.22 -9.16
N HIS A 168 -10.17 18.54 -9.80
CA HIS A 168 -10.08 19.60 -10.80
C HIS A 168 -11.05 19.36 -11.97
N LEU A 169 -11.06 18.14 -12.52
CA LEU A 169 -11.95 17.77 -13.62
C LEU A 169 -13.45 17.96 -13.28
N LYS A 170 -13.84 17.68 -12.04
CA LYS A 170 -15.23 17.89 -11.56
C LYS A 170 -15.66 19.35 -11.44
N GLN A 171 -14.72 20.30 -11.44
CA GLN A 171 -15.04 21.73 -11.38
C GLN A 171 -15.41 22.31 -12.77
N TRP A 172 -15.15 21.58 -13.84
CA TRP A 172 -15.44 22.05 -15.20
C TRP A 172 -16.91 21.86 -15.54
N VAL A 173 -17.55 22.96 -15.99
CA VAL A 173 -18.95 22.99 -16.41
C VAL A 173 -19.06 23.20 -17.92
N GLY A 174 -20.16 22.76 -18.53
CA GLY A 174 -20.43 23.01 -19.94
C GLY A 174 -19.77 22.03 -20.92
N GLY A 175 -19.37 20.83 -20.47
CA GLY A 175 -18.84 19.76 -21.34
C GLY A 175 -17.43 20.01 -21.88
N CYS A 176 -16.75 21.07 -21.42
CA CYS A 176 -15.35 21.33 -21.75
C CYS A 176 -14.43 20.47 -20.87
N LEU A 177 -13.40 19.87 -21.48
CA LEU A 177 -12.36 19.14 -20.77
C LEU A 177 -11.02 19.87 -20.91
N PRO A 178 -10.18 19.90 -19.87
CA PRO A 178 -8.86 20.48 -19.97
C PRO A 178 -8.03 19.65 -20.98
N TYR A 179 -7.42 20.34 -21.93
CA TYR A 179 -6.51 19.72 -22.90
C TYR A 179 -5.20 19.30 -22.26
N ARG A 180 -4.74 20.08 -21.26
CA ARG A 180 -3.49 19.84 -20.54
C ARG A 180 -3.64 20.26 -19.08
N VAL A 181 -3.15 19.43 -18.19
CA VAL A 181 -3.05 19.72 -16.75
C VAL A 181 -1.58 19.59 -16.34
N GLU A 182 -1.07 20.56 -15.64
CA GLU A 182 0.28 20.55 -15.06
C GLU A 182 0.18 20.71 -13.55
N ALA A 183 0.87 19.85 -12.81
CA ALA A 183 0.96 19.91 -11.37
C ALA A 183 2.39 20.24 -10.96
N PHE A 184 2.56 21.15 -10.01
CA PHE A 184 3.84 21.55 -9.47
C PHE A 184 3.91 21.18 -8.00
N LEU A 185 4.93 20.42 -7.63
CA LEU A 185 5.22 20.07 -6.25
C LEU A 185 6.45 20.88 -5.76
N SER A 186 6.27 21.67 -4.72
CA SER A 186 7.36 22.30 -3.99
C SER A 186 7.47 21.74 -2.58
N ALA A 187 8.68 21.63 -2.07
CA ALA A 187 8.95 21.21 -0.71
C ALA A 187 9.76 22.30 0.00
N GLU A 188 9.21 22.82 1.09
CA GLU A 188 9.84 23.86 1.91
C GLU A 188 10.07 23.32 3.32
N SER A 189 11.24 23.62 3.89
CA SER A 189 11.58 23.22 5.25
C SER A 189 12.64 24.17 5.84
N GLU A 190 12.45 24.55 7.09
CA GLU A 190 13.46 25.28 7.86
C GLU A 190 14.70 24.43 8.20
N LYS A 191 14.59 23.11 8.08
CA LYS A 191 15.67 22.16 8.37
C LYS A 191 16.14 21.48 7.09
N LYS A 192 17.40 21.04 7.07
CA LYS A 192 17.94 20.25 5.97
C LYS A 192 17.07 19.01 5.73
N MET A 193 16.54 18.90 4.51
CA MET A 193 15.83 17.70 4.08
C MET A 193 16.82 16.65 3.61
N VAL A 194 16.62 15.42 4.05
CA VAL A 194 17.46 14.27 3.66
C VAL A 194 16.52 13.17 3.18
N GLY A 195 16.78 12.68 1.96
CA GLY A 195 16.06 11.53 1.40
C GLY A 195 16.41 10.24 2.16
N ASN A 196 15.45 9.32 2.24
CA ASN A 196 15.71 7.99 2.79
C ASN A 196 16.44 7.13 1.75
N PHE A 197 17.38 6.29 2.22
CA PHE A 197 18.13 5.36 1.35
C PHE A 197 17.22 4.44 0.54
N GLY A 198 16.13 3.92 1.10
CA GLY A 198 15.16 3.09 0.37
C GLY A 198 14.51 3.81 -0.80
N THR A 199 14.18 5.09 -0.66
CA THR A 199 13.66 5.92 -1.76
C THR A 199 14.71 6.11 -2.86
N PHE A 200 15.96 6.35 -2.47
CA PHE A 200 17.06 6.46 -3.43
C PHE A 200 17.30 5.14 -4.17
N GLU A 201 17.32 4.00 -3.47
CA GLU A 201 17.47 2.68 -4.08
C GLU A 201 16.35 2.39 -5.09
N SER A 202 15.09 2.65 -4.73
CA SER A 202 13.94 2.49 -5.63
C SER A 202 14.04 3.39 -6.86
N ALA A 203 14.50 4.65 -6.70
CA ALA A 203 14.70 5.58 -7.82
C ALA A 203 15.79 5.10 -8.79
N VAL A 204 16.91 4.61 -8.26
CA VAL A 204 18.01 4.04 -9.09
C VAL A 204 17.53 2.82 -9.87
N LEU A 205 16.79 1.92 -9.22
CA LEU A 205 16.22 0.74 -9.87
C LEU A 205 15.22 1.13 -10.96
N ALA A 206 14.39 2.15 -10.73
CA ALA A 206 13.41 2.62 -11.72
C ALA A 206 14.08 3.17 -12.98
N VAL A 207 15.18 3.91 -12.85
CA VAL A 207 15.94 4.44 -14.00
C VAL A 207 16.59 3.31 -14.81
N ALA A 208 17.12 2.27 -14.14
CA ALA A 208 17.75 1.13 -14.82
C ALA A 208 16.78 0.36 -15.73
N ASP A 209 15.48 0.39 -15.45
CA ASP A 209 14.49 -0.43 -16.14
C ASP A 209 13.64 0.30 -17.18
N LEU A 210 13.85 1.61 -17.39
CA LEU A 210 13.03 2.41 -18.31
C LEU A 210 12.88 1.79 -19.71
N LYS A 211 13.93 1.14 -20.20
CA LYS A 211 13.91 0.50 -21.52
C LYS A 211 13.04 -0.76 -21.55
N GLU A 212 13.14 -1.58 -20.52
CA GLU A 212 12.36 -2.82 -20.37
C GLU A 212 10.87 -2.50 -20.11
N MET A 213 10.59 -1.46 -19.32
CA MET A 213 9.23 -0.97 -19.10
C MET A 213 8.53 -0.54 -20.41
N ARG A 214 9.22 0.18 -21.29
CA ARG A 214 8.68 0.55 -22.60
C ARG A 214 8.31 -0.68 -23.42
N LEU A 215 9.21 -1.65 -23.50
CA LEU A 215 8.96 -2.90 -24.24
C LEU A 215 7.77 -3.70 -23.69
N ARG A 216 7.61 -3.74 -22.36
CA ARG A 216 6.47 -4.41 -21.72
C ARG A 216 5.16 -3.68 -21.97
N ARG A 217 5.13 -2.35 -21.89
CA ARG A 217 3.93 -1.54 -22.18
C ARG A 217 3.50 -1.64 -23.64
N ASP A 218 4.44 -1.70 -24.54
CA ASP A 218 4.16 -1.89 -25.98
C ASP A 218 3.63 -3.30 -26.29
N ALA A 219 4.08 -4.31 -25.53
CA ALA A 219 3.59 -5.68 -25.62
C ALA A 219 2.24 -5.91 -24.88
N GLN A 220 1.81 -4.97 -24.04
CA GLN A 220 0.60 -5.11 -23.25
C GLN A 220 -0.67 -4.91 -24.08
N VAL A 221 -1.42 -5.98 -24.23
CA VAL A 221 -2.77 -6.02 -24.84
C VAL A 221 -3.85 -5.50 -23.87
N ILE A 222 -3.53 -5.15 -22.64
CA ILE A 222 -4.52 -4.56 -21.72
C ILE A 222 -4.79 -3.12 -22.20
N LYS A 223 -5.80 -2.99 -23.04
CA LYS A 223 -6.37 -1.68 -23.37
C LYS A 223 -6.96 -1.11 -22.08
N ARG A 224 -6.17 -0.31 -21.36
CA ARG A 224 -6.73 0.50 -20.28
C ARG A 224 -7.90 1.26 -20.87
N ALA A 225 -9.11 1.02 -20.35
CA ALA A 225 -10.24 1.83 -20.71
C ALA A 225 -9.84 3.28 -20.42
N LYS A 226 -9.86 4.14 -21.47
CA LYS A 226 -9.66 5.57 -21.23
C LYS A 226 -10.71 5.99 -20.22
N PRO A 227 -10.34 6.75 -19.17
CA PRO A 227 -11.36 7.25 -18.26
C PRO A 227 -12.44 7.92 -19.10
N VAL A 228 -13.66 7.44 -18.95
CA VAL A 228 -14.82 8.13 -19.49
C VAL A 228 -14.98 9.35 -18.60
N VAL A 229 -14.57 10.48 -19.10
CA VAL A 229 -14.70 11.78 -18.45
C VAL A 229 -16.09 12.33 -18.75
#